data_3f6e6feb5a46a11732f2791cee04b975
#
_entry.id   3f6e6feb5a46a11732f2791cee04b975
#
_cell.length_a   1.000
_cell.length_b   1.000
_cell.length_c   1.000
_cell.angle_alpha   90.00
_cell.angle_beta   90.00
_cell.angle_gamma   90.00
#
_symmetry.space_group_name_H-M   'P 1'
#
loop_
_entity.id
_entity.type
_entity.pdbx_description
1 polymer ?
#
loop_
_entity_poly.entity_id
_entity_poly.type
_entity_poly.pdbx_seq_one_letter_code
_entity_poly.pdbx_strand_id
1 'polypeptide(L)'
;IREAQGKGLIDKAPSFTSTFRYLENSDLTPILKALIEQSASPLQSVEANFAADSSGFATSVYDRWFDHKYGKMRSEAKWIKAHVMCGVTTNIVTSAEVTATETADAPQLPALLERTTQRFDVREVLADKAYSSIRNLHIIDAVGAKPYIPFKSNATGNGHGHKVDGLWNYMLAYYNFNRGEFLTHYHKRSNVESTFSMIKAKFGASVRAKTPVAQINEVLCKILCHNIC
;
A
#
# COMPACT_ATOMS: atom_id res chain seq x y z
N ILE A 1 -21.92 -6.29 13.72
CA ILE A 1 -21.75 -6.55 15.16
C ILE A 1 -23.00 -7.23 15.74
N ARG A 2 -24.22 -6.66 15.60
CA ARG A 2 -25.47 -7.31 16.08
C ARG A 2 -25.71 -8.66 15.40
N GLU A 3 -25.37 -8.79 14.12
CA GLU A 3 -25.44 -10.05 13.39
C GLU A 3 -24.47 -11.09 13.96
N ALA A 4 -23.24 -10.69 14.28
CA ALA A 4 -22.25 -11.57 14.91
C ALA A 4 -22.71 -12.04 16.30
N GLN A 5 -23.37 -11.17 17.06
CA GLN A 5 -23.98 -11.55 18.33
C GLN A 5 -25.14 -12.54 18.10
N GLY A 6 -26.02 -12.29 17.14
CA GLY A 6 -27.09 -13.19 16.79
C GLY A 6 -26.64 -14.58 16.33
N LYS A 7 -25.44 -14.68 15.73
CA LYS A 7 -24.78 -15.93 15.34
C LYS A 7 -23.93 -16.57 16.45
N GLY A 8 -23.92 -16.01 17.67
CA GLY A 8 -23.17 -16.53 18.82
C GLY A 8 -21.64 -16.36 18.67
N LEU A 9 -21.16 -15.53 17.73
CA LEU A 9 -19.74 -15.27 17.52
C LEU A 9 -19.15 -14.31 18.56
N ILE A 10 -19.98 -13.52 19.22
CA ILE A 10 -19.64 -12.63 20.34
C ILE A 10 -20.77 -12.65 21.36
N ASP A 11 -20.43 -12.62 22.63
CA ASP A 11 -21.42 -12.65 23.73
C ASP A 11 -22.24 -11.36 23.80
N LYS A 12 -21.59 -10.23 23.59
CA LYS A 12 -22.21 -8.92 23.69
C LYS A 12 -21.72 -7.99 22.59
N ALA A 13 -22.66 -7.36 21.88
CA ALA A 13 -22.31 -6.32 20.92
C ALA A 13 -21.77 -5.09 21.66
N PRO A 14 -20.55 -4.60 21.32
CA PRO A 14 -20.03 -3.37 21.88
C PRO A 14 -20.90 -2.18 21.46
N SER A 15 -20.93 -1.14 22.28
CA SER A 15 -21.61 0.10 21.94
C SER A 15 -20.89 0.81 20.77
N PHE A 16 -21.63 1.67 20.07
CA PHE A 16 -21.06 2.50 19.02
C PHE A 16 -19.84 3.32 19.51
N THR A 17 -19.95 3.92 20.69
CA THR A 17 -18.85 4.68 21.32
C THR A 17 -17.65 3.80 21.63
N SER A 18 -17.84 2.56 22.05
CA SER A 18 -16.73 1.63 22.30
C SER A 18 -15.94 1.34 21.03
N THR A 19 -16.62 1.14 19.90
CA THR A 19 -15.96 0.91 18.61
C THR A 19 -15.06 2.10 18.21
N PHE A 20 -15.54 3.34 18.42
CA PHE A 20 -14.72 4.54 18.17
C PHE A 20 -13.50 4.63 19.09
N ARG A 21 -13.66 4.33 20.39
CA ARG A 21 -12.55 4.33 21.33
C ARG A 21 -11.47 3.31 20.96
N TYR A 22 -11.86 2.14 20.46
CA TYR A 22 -10.90 1.15 19.95
C TYR A 22 -10.13 1.69 18.76
N LEU A 23 -10.79 2.32 17.79
CA LEU A 23 -10.10 2.91 16.64
C LEU A 23 -9.15 4.06 17.02
N GLU A 24 -9.39 4.76 18.12
CA GLU A 24 -8.52 5.83 18.62
C GLU A 24 -7.30 5.31 19.40
N ASN A 25 -7.27 4.01 19.74
CA ASN A 25 -6.13 3.42 20.43
C ASN A 25 -4.97 3.18 19.46
N SER A 26 -3.81 3.77 19.75
CA SER A 26 -2.57 3.57 18.98
C SER A 26 -2.07 2.12 19.00
N ASP A 27 -2.34 1.38 20.06
CA ASP A 27 -1.93 -0.02 20.20
C ASP A 27 -2.66 -0.94 19.20
N LEU A 28 -3.79 -0.49 18.65
CA LEU A 28 -4.51 -1.22 17.61
C LEU A 28 -3.76 -1.22 16.27
N THR A 29 -3.01 -0.16 15.96
CA THR A 29 -2.30 -0.01 14.68
C THR A 29 -1.35 -1.20 14.39
N PRO A 30 -0.41 -1.56 15.27
CA PRO A 30 0.47 -2.72 15.03
C PRO A 30 -0.30 -4.04 14.97
N ILE A 31 -1.37 -4.19 15.73
CA ILE A 31 -2.23 -5.39 15.70
C ILE A 31 -2.89 -5.54 14.33
N LEU A 32 -3.46 -4.46 13.77
CA LEU A 32 -4.07 -4.50 12.46
C LEU A 32 -3.06 -4.82 11.35
N LYS A 33 -1.85 -4.28 11.43
CA LYS A 33 -0.78 -4.61 10.48
C LYS A 33 -0.41 -6.10 10.57
N ALA A 34 -0.24 -6.63 11.76
CA ALA A 34 0.05 -8.06 11.97
C ALA A 34 -1.09 -8.96 11.45
N LEU A 35 -2.35 -8.56 11.64
CA LEU A 35 -3.50 -9.29 11.10
C LEU A 35 -3.56 -9.26 9.57
N ILE A 36 -3.21 -8.14 8.92
CA ILE A 36 -3.07 -8.06 7.45
C ILE A 36 -2.03 -9.07 6.97
N GLU A 37 -0.85 -9.08 7.58
CA GLU A 37 0.23 -10.01 7.26
C GLU A 37 -0.20 -11.47 7.47
N GLN A 38 -0.88 -11.76 8.58
CA GLN A 38 -1.36 -13.10 8.90
C GLN A 38 -2.47 -13.56 7.94
N SER A 39 -3.39 -12.68 7.58
CA SER A 39 -4.48 -12.99 6.65
C SER A 39 -4.00 -13.33 5.25
N ALA A 40 -2.81 -12.88 4.87
CA ALA A 40 -2.17 -13.19 3.59
C ALA A 40 -1.47 -14.56 3.58
N SER A 41 -1.11 -15.10 4.75
CA SER A 41 -0.31 -16.34 4.88
C SER A 41 -0.84 -17.56 4.12
N PRO A 42 -2.15 -17.80 3.99
CA PRO A 42 -2.65 -18.96 3.21
C PRO A 42 -2.22 -18.96 1.75
N LEU A 43 -1.81 -17.82 1.20
CA LEU A 43 -1.42 -17.66 -0.20
C LEU A 43 0.10 -17.68 -0.43
N GLN A 44 0.91 -18.04 0.58
CA GLN A 44 2.37 -18.08 0.50
C GLN A 44 2.89 -18.95 -0.64
N SER A 45 2.25 -20.06 -0.94
CA SER A 45 2.66 -20.97 -2.01
C SER A 45 2.22 -20.53 -3.40
N VAL A 46 1.33 -19.53 -3.48
CA VAL A 46 0.74 -19.05 -4.73
C VAL A 46 1.42 -17.79 -5.24
N GLU A 47 1.79 -16.89 -4.31
CA GLU A 47 2.37 -15.58 -4.65
C GLU A 47 3.90 -15.58 -4.48
N ALA A 48 4.57 -15.09 -5.52
CA ALA A 48 6.01 -14.83 -5.50
C ALA A 48 6.35 -13.46 -6.11
N ASN A 49 5.40 -12.81 -6.77
CA ASN A 49 5.59 -11.52 -7.42
C ASN A 49 4.69 -10.47 -6.75
N PHE A 50 5.26 -9.34 -6.39
CA PHE A 50 4.55 -8.35 -5.59
C PHE A 50 4.62 -6.97 -6.22
N ALA A 51 3.52 -6.25 -6.14
CA ALA A 51 3.44 -4.86 -6.57
C ALA A 51 3.28 -3.92 -5.36
N ALA A 52 4.06 -2.83 -5.35
CA ALA A 52 3.94 -1.76 -4.37
C ALA A 52 3.35 -0.51 -5.03
N ASP A 53 2.37 0.09 -4.35
CA ASP A 53 1.77 1.36 -4.77
C ASP A 53 1.12 2.08 -3.59
N SER A 54 0.67 3.30 -3.82
CA SER A 54 -0.01 4.11 -2.82
C SER A 54 -1.32 4.69 -3.35
N SER A 55 -2.28 4.89 -2.45
CA SER A 55 -3.53 5.54 -2.80
C SER A 55 -4.10 6.36 -1.65
N GLY A 56 -4.70 7.51 -1.99
CA GLY A 56 -5.30 8.42 -1.03
C GLY A 56 -6.70 7.98 -0.59
N PHE A 57 -7.02 8.19 0.71
CA PHE A 57 -8.35 8.09 1.27
C PHE A 57 -8.77 9.47 1.80
N ALA A 58 -9.91 9.99 1.34
CA ALA A 58 -10.39 11.30 1.75
C ALA A 58 -10.78 11.29 3.24
N THR A 59 -10.36 12.31 3.98
CA THR A 59 -10.70 12.45 5.42
C THR A 59 -11.99 13.22 5.66
N SER A 60 -12.62 13.74 4.59
CA SER A 60 -13.91 14.40 4.63
C SER A 60 -14.77 13.99 3.44
N VAL A 61 -16.05 13.72 3.71
CA VAL A 61 -17.08 13.45 2.69
C VAL A 61 -17.82 14.75 2.31
N TYR A 62 -17.78 15.75 3.20
CA TYR A 62 -18.60 16.97 3.09
C TYR A 62 -17.96 18.06 2.23
N ASP A 63 -16.64 18.07 2.06
CA ASP A 63 -15.94 19.13 1.35
C ASP A 63 -16.37 19.24 -0.13
N ARG A 64 -16.60 18.10 -0.80
CA ARG A 64 -17.05 18.09 -2.20
C ARG A 64 -18.41 18.74 -2.43
N TRP A 65 -19.37 18.53 -1.52
CA TRP A 65 -20.71 19.12 -1.67
C TRP A 65 -20.67 20.63 -1.44
N PHE A 66 -19.91 21.07 -0.44
CA PHE A 66 -19.78 22.50 -0.09
C PHE A 66 -19.01 23.26 -1.16
N ASP A 67 -17.91 22.70 -1.66
CA ASP A 67 -17.09 23.30 -2.72
C ASP A 67 -17.89 23.42 -4.02
N HIS A 68 -18.68 22.43 -4.35
CA HIS A 68 -19.57 22.46 -5.52
C HIS A 68 -20.69 23.48 -5.37
N LYS A 69 -21.25 23.65 -4.15
CA LYS A 69 -22.38 24.55 -3.92
C LYS A 69 -21.98 26.02 -3.84
N TYR A 70 -20.78 26.32 -3.35
CA TYR A 70 -20.38 27.70 -3.05
C TYR A 70 -19.18 28.19 -3.87
N GLY A 71 -18.62 27.36 -4.72
CA GLY A 71 -17.48 27.72 -5.59
C GLY A 71 -16.23 28.18 -4.83
N LYS A 72 -16.11 27.85 -3.55
CA LYS A 72 -14.98 28.20 -2.70
C LYS A 72 -14.37 26.94 -2.11
N MET A 73 -13.14 26.61 -2.51
CA MET A 73 -12.32 25.66 -1.75
C MET A 73 -12.14 26.20 -0.33
N ARG A 74 -12.84 25.63 0.64
CA ARG A 74 -12.78 26.05 2.05
C ARG A 74 -11.62 25.45 2.83
N SER A 75 -11.10 24.34 2.36
CA SER A 75 -9.88 23.72 2.92
C SER A 75 -9.24 22.87 1.84
N GLU A 76 -7.93 22.76 1.89
CA GLU A 76 -7.22 21.70 1.16
C GLU A 76 -7.84 20.36 1.55
N ALA A 77 -8.34 19.63 0.57
CA ALA A 77 -8.92 18.31 0.81
C ALA A 77 -7.87 17.45 1.51
N LYS A 78 -8.08 17.19 2.81
CA LYS A 78 -7.15 16.39 3.59
C LYS A 78 -7.34 14.94 3.23
N TRP A 79 -6.23 14.31 2.86
CA TRP A 79 -6.15 12.91 2.53
C TRP A 79 -5.17 12.23 3.46
N ILE A 80 -5.36 10.96 3.71
CA ILE A 80 -4.32 10.09 4.24
C ILE A 80 -3.95 9.09 3.15
N LYS A 81 -2.72 8.66 3.12
CA LYS A 81 -2.14 7.86 2.06
C LYS A 81 -1.86 6.45 2.57
N ALA A 82 -2.47 5.46 1.96
CA ALA A 82 -2.13 4.06 2.19
C ALA A 82 -1.10 3.61 1.17
N HIS A 83 -0.02 3.02 1.65
CA HIS A 83 0.99 2.33 0.86
C HIS A 83 0.81 0.84 1.11
N VAL A 84 0.72 0.04 0.07
CA VAL A 84 0.56 -1.41 0.19
C VAL A 84 1.55 -2.14 -0.68
N MET A 85 1.88 -3.35 -0.25
CA MET A 85 2.46 -4.37 -1.12
C MET A 85 1.45 -5.49 -1.27
N CYS A 86 1.13 -5.87 -2.50
CA CYS A 86 0.16 -6.92 -2.77
C CYS A 86 0.66 -7.91 -3.81
N GLY A 87 0.19 -9.15 -3.71
CA GLY A 87 0.42 -10.19 -4.71
C GLY A 87 -0.24 -9.84 -6.05
N VAL A 88 0.50 -10.01 -7.13
CA VAL A 88 0.02 -9.64 -8.48
C VAL A 88 -0.96 -10.67 -9.09
N THR A 89 -1.05 -11.86 -8.53
CA THR A 89 -1.97 -12.91 -9.00
C THR A 89 -3.27 -12.90 -8.23
N THR A 90 -3.20 -12.72 -6.91
CA THR A 90 -4.33 -12.89 -5.99
C THR A 90 -4.92 -11.57 -5.49
N ASN A 91 -4.25 -10.45 -5.69
CA ASN A 91 -4.57 -9.13 -5.11
C ASN A 91 -4.54 -9.12 -3.56
N ILE A 92 -3.95 -10.12 -2.92
CA ILE A 92 -3.80 -10.19 -1.46
C ILE A 92 -2.81 -9.12 -0.99
N VAL A 93 -3.16 -8.33 0.00
CA VAL A 93 -2.26 -7.34 0.60
C VAL A 93 -1.40 -8.03 1.66
N THR A 94 -0.08 -8.00 1.47
CA THR A 94 0.89 -8.64 2.37
C THR A 94 1.45 -7.70 3.42
N SER A 95 1.48 -6.41 3.12
CA SER A 95 1.92 -5.38 4.06
C SER A 95 1.27 -4.03 3.74
N ALA A 96 1.11 -3.20 4.75
CA ALA A 96 0.50 -1.87 4.61
C ALA A 96 1.11 -0.85 5.56
N GLU A 97 1.33 0.37 5.05
CA GLU A 97 1.69 1.56 5.80
C GLU A 97 0.68 2.68 5.50
N VAL A 98 0.33 3.47 6.51
CA VAL A 98 -0.57 4.62 6.33
C VAL A 98 0.13 5.87 6.82
N THR A 99 0.21 6.88 5.96
CA THR A 99 0.97 8.12 6.21
C THR A 99 0.14 9.36 5.89
N ALA A 100 0.67 10.52 6.25
CA ALA A 100 0.13 11.79 5.77
C ALA A 100 0.30 11.92 4.24
N THR A 101 -0.53 12.76 3.61
CA THR A 101 -0.57 12.99 2.16
C THR A 101 0.78 13.35 1.55
N GLU A 102 1.54 14.20 2.24
CA GLU A 102 2.81 14.76 1.77
C GLU A 102 3.97 13.75 1.81
N THR A 103 3.75 12.57 2.39
CA THR A 103 4.81 11.57 2.53
C THR A 103 5.17 10.96 1.17
N ALA A 104 6.45 10.96 0.85
CA ALA A 104 6.97 10.36 -0.38
C ALA A 104 6.82 8.82 -0.36
N ASP A 105 6.61 8.22 -1.53
CA ASP A 105 6.37 6.78 -1.67
C ASP A 105 7.65 5.94 -1.52
N ALA A 106 8.74 6.38 -2.14
CA ALA A 106 9.98 5.61 -2.15
C ALA A 106 10.51 5.20 -0.76
N PRO A 107 10.44 6.04 0.29
CA PRO A 107 10.87 5.66 1.63
C PRO A 107 10.00 4.60 2.31
N GLN A 108 8.79 4.31 1.79
CA GLN A 108 7.89 3.32 2.39
C GLN A 108 8.17 1.89 1.92
N LEU A 109 8.80 1.74 0.75
CA LEU A 109 9.07 0.42 0.18
C LEU A 109 9.88 -0.51 1.10
N PRO A 110 10.94 -0.06 1.78
CA PRO A 110 11.73 -0.93 2.66
C PRO A 110 10.89 -1.61 3.74
N ALA A 111 10.03 -0.87 4.43
CA ALA A 111 9.17 -1.42 5.48
C ALA A 111 8.11 -2.40 4.92
N LEU A 112 7.55 -2.10 3.75
CA LEU A 112 6.59 -2.98 3.08
C LEU A 112 7.26 -4.29 2.65
N LEU A 113 8.45 -4.21 2.06
CA LEU A 113 9.20 -5.37 1.59
C LEU A 113 9.65 -6.24 2.75
N GLU A 114 10.24 -5.65 3.80
CA GLU A 114 10.68 -6.36 4.99
C GLU A 114 9.57 -7.21 5.60
N ARG A 115 8.37 -6.66 5.76
CA ARG A 115 7.21 -7.39 6.30
C ARG A 115 6.74 -8.49 5.36
N THR A 116 6.75 -8.24 4.05
CA THR A 116 6.34 -9.25 3.06
C THR A 116 7.31 -10.43 3.04
N THR A 117 8.62 -10.19 3.10
CA THR A 117 9.65 -11.23 3.07
C THR A 117 9.69 -12.11 4.32
N GLN A 118 9.09 -11.67 5.43
CA GLN A 118 8.94 -12.52 6.62
C GLN A 118 8.07 -13.76 6.37
N ARG A 119 7.22 -13.73 5.35
CA ARG A 119 6.25 -14.79 5.08
C ARG A 119 6.28 -15.33 3.65
N PHE A 120 6.75 -14.55 2.70
CA PHE A 120 6.71 -14.88 1.26
C PHE A 120 8.11 -14.96 0.67
N ASP A 121 8.29 -15.90 -0.26
CA ASP A 121 9.45 -15.96 -1.16
C ASP A 121 9.24 -14.91 -2.28
N VAL A 122 9.89 -13.77 -2.15
CA VAL A 122 9.71 -12.64 -3.08
C VAL A 122 10.69 -12.78 -4.24
N ARG A 123 10.18 -12.96 -5.47
CA ARG A 123 11.00 -13.07 -6.69
C ARG A 123 11.01 -11.81 -7.53
N GLU A 124 9.90 -11.10 -7.62
CA GLU A 124 9.78 -9.85 -8.36
C GLU A 124 9.11 -8.78 -7.49
N VAL A 125 9.64 -7.58 -7.55
CA VAL A 125 9.04 -6.39 -6.94
C VAL A 125 8.77 -5.35 -8.03
N LEU A 126 7.50 -5.04 -8.20
CA LEU A 126 7.03 -4.08 -9.18
C LEU A 126 6.55 -2.80 -8.46
N ALA A 127 6.95 -1.65 -8.95
CA ALA A 127 6.46 -0.38 -8.43
C ALA A 127 6.53 0.70 -9.51
N ASP A 128 5.87 1.83 -9.29
CA ASP A 128 5.95 2.93 -10.23
C ASP A 128 7.30 3.67 -10.14
N LYS A 129 7.53 4.58 -11.08
CA LYS A 129 8.77 5.38 -11.13
C LYS A 129 9.01 6.27 -9.91
N ALA A 130 7.99 6.52 -9.06
CA ALA A 130 8.14 7.27 -7.82
C ALA A 130 8.97 6.50 -6.79
N TYR A 131 8.98 5.17 -6.88
CA TYR A 131 9.80 4.28 -6.06
C TYR A 131 11.24 4.11 -6.57
N SER A 132 11.57 4.65 -7.76
CA SER A 132 12.90 4.51 -8.37
C SER A 132 13.96 5.27 -7.56
N SER A 133 14.80 4.51 -6.87
CA SER A 133 15.97 4.99 -6.14
C SER A 133 17.04 3.90 -6.04
N ILE A 134 18.30 4.29 -5.96
CA ILE A 134 19.42 3.34 -5.76
C ILE A 134 19.17 2.49 -4.51
N ARG A 135 18.76 3.12 -3.41
CA ARG A 135 18.45 2.43 -2.14
C ARG A 135 17.39 1.32 -2.33
N ASN A 136 16.30 1.62 -3.02
CA ASN A 136 15.23 0.65 -3.21
C ASN A 136 15.65 -0.51 -4.09
N LEU A 137 16.44 -0.27 -5.16
CA LEU A 137 17.00 -1.34 -5.98
C LEU A 137 17.86 -2.28 -5.14
N HIS A 138 18.76 -1.74 -4.32
CA HIS A 138 19.61 -2.58 -3.45
C HIS A 138 18.85 -3.36 -2.40
N ILE A 139 17.80 -2.79 -1.81
CA ILE A 139 16.99 -3.49 -0.81
C ILE A 139 16.22 -4.65 -1.45
N ILE A 140 15.72 -4.47 -2.67
CA ILE A 140 15.05 -5.54 -3.42
C ILE A 140 16.06 -6.63 -3.82
N ASP A 141 17.22 -6.25 -4.31
CA ASP A 141 18.29 -7.19 -4.68
C ASP A 141 18.81 -7.99 -3.48
N ALA A 142 18.95 -7.34 -2.33
CA ALA A 142 19.42 -7.96 -1.09
C ALA A 142 18.50 -9.10 -0.58
N VAL A 143 17.23 -9.10 -0.93
CA VAL A 143 16.29 -10.21 -0.62
C VAL A 143 16.22 -11.24 -1.75
N GLY A 144 17.07 -11.13 -2.76
CA GLY A 144 17.11 -12.04 -3.91
C GLY A 144 16.03 -11.80 -4.96
N ALA A 145 15.30 -10.69 -4.85
CA ALA A 145 14.22 -10.35 -5.78
C ALA A 145 14.71 -9.45 -6.92
N LYS A 146 14.02 -9.51 -8.07
CA LYS A 146 14.30 -8.64 -9.21
C LYS A 146 13.39 -7.41 -9.20
N PRO A 147 13.97 -6.17 -9.24
CA PRO A 147 13.17 -4.95 -9.28
C PRO A 147 12.67 -4.64 -10.70
N TYR A 148 11.37 -4.44 -10.86
CA TYR A 148 10.76 -3.93 -12.08
C TYR A 148 10.15 -2.54 -11.82
N ILE A 149 11.03 -1.55 -11.62
CA ILE A 149 10.70 -0.15 -11.34
C ILE A 149 11.20 0.71 -12.50
N PRO A 150 10.32 1.38 -13.27
CA PRO A 150 10.72 2.23 -14.37
C PRO A 150 11.58 3.39 -13.90
N PHE A 151 12.52 3.79 -14.73
CA PHE A 151 13.37 4.94 -14.45
C PHE A 151 12.71 6.25 -14.87
N LYS A 152 13.06 7.33 -14.18
CA LYS A 152 12.66 8.69 -14.59
C LYS A 152 13.37 9.05 -15.90
N SER A 153 12.76 9.92 -16.71
CA SER A 153 13.29 10.32 -18.01
C SER A 153 14.68 11.00 -17.94
N ASN A 154 15.01 11.56 -16.80
CA ASN A 154 16.30 12.19 -16.51
C ASN A 154 17.28 11.26 -15.76
N ALA A 155 16.99 9.97 -15.66
CA ALA A 155 17.88 9.02 -15.03
C ALA A 155 19.14 8.83 -15.91
N THR A 156 20.31 8.93 -15.28
CA THR A 156 21.60 8.74 -15.93
C THR A 156 22.36 7.59 -15.28
N GLY A 157 23.26 6.96 -16.04
CA GLY A 157 24.11 5.88 -15.54
C GLY A 157 25.16 6.33 -14.50
N ASN A 158 25.46 7.62 -14.44
CA ASN A 158 26.42 8.20 -13.51
C ASN A 158 25.66 8.95 -12.41
N GLY A 159 24.90 8.25 -11.56
CA GLY A 159 24.06 8.87 -10.53
C GLY A 159 24.65 10.16 -9.95
N HIS A 160 24.12 11.29 -10.30
CA HIS A 160 24.43 12.69 -9.87
C HIS A 160 25.60 12.82 -8.87
N GLY A 161 26.87 12.71 -9.37
CA GLY A 161 28.09 12.99 -8.59
C GLY A 161 28.49 11.92 -7.56
N HIS A 162 27.83 10.78 -7.48
CA HIS A 162 28.16 9.66 -6.61
C HIS A 162 28.89 8.55 -7.39
N LYS A 163 29.60 7.68 -6.65
CA LYS A 163 30.23 6.47 -7.22
C LYS A 163 29.26 5.75 -8.14
N VAL A 164 29.75 5.29 -9.28
CA VAL A 164 29.00 4.47 -10.24
C VAL A 164 28.40 3.27 -9.51
N ASP A 165 27.07 3.20 -9.45
CA ASP A 165 26.37 2.08 -8.85
C ASP A 165 26.14 1.00 -9.91
N GLY A 166 26.72 -0.19 -9.70
CA GLY A 166 26.65 -1.28 -10.66
C GLY A 166 25.25 -1.80 -10.89
N LEU A 167 24.46 -1.96 -9.82
CA LEU A 167 23.10 -2.44 -9.92
C LEU A 167 22.19 -1.42 -10.60
N TRP A 168 22.32 -0.14 -10.25
CA TRP A 168 21.58 0.93 -10.90
C TRP A 168 21.85 0.96 -12.41
N ASN A 169 23.13 0.92 -12.81
CA ASN A 169 23.52 0.94 -14.21
C ASN A 169 23.02 -0.29 -14.97
N TYR A 170 23.15 -1.47 -14.36
CA TYR A 170 22.62 -2.71 -14.95
C TYR A 170 21.11 -2.62 -15.19
N MET A 171 20.34 -2.21 -14.17
CA MET A 171 18.89 -2.11 -14.29
C MET A 171 18.44 -1.00 -15.25
N LEU A 172 19.16 0.12 -15.31
CA LEU A 172 18.92 1.19 -16.28
C LEU A 172 19.19 0.72 -17.71
N ALA A 173 20.29 0.00 -17.94
CA ALA A 173 20.60 -0.60 -19.23
C ALA A 173 19.54 -1.64 -19.63
N TYR A 174 19.16 -2.52 -18.72
CA TYR A 174 18.10 -3.51 -18.93
C TYR A 174 16.76 -2.84 -19.30
N TYR A 175 16.37 -1.78 -18.58
CA TYR A 175 15.17 -1.00 -18.88
C TYR A 175 15.20 -0.35 -20.26
N ASN A 176 16.37 0.14 -20.71
CA ASN A 176 16.50 0.84 -21.99
C ASN A 176 16.64 -0.11 -23.19
N PHE A 177 17.41 -1.18 -23.06
CA PHE A 177 17.78 -2.06 -24.18
C PHE A 177 16.86 -3.29 -24.29
N ASN A 178 16.28 -3.76 -23.15
CA ASN A 178 15.35 -4.90 -23.13
C ASN A 178 13.93 -4.45 -22.69
N ARG A 179 13.51 -3.30 -23.16
CA ARG A 179 12.28 -2.64 -22.73
C ARG A 179 11.05 -3.51 -22.90
N GLY A 180 10.94 -4.29 -23.96
CA GLY A 180 9.80 -5.18 -24.21
C GLY A 180 9.65 -6.24 -23.12
N GLU A 181 10.76 -6.92 -22.79
CA GLU A 181 10.79 -7.91 -21.71
C GLU A 181 10.52 -7.25 -20.35
N PHE A 182 11.18 -6.13 -20.06
CA PHE A 182 10.95 -5.38 -18.82
C PHE A 182 9.45 -5.04 -18.63
N LEU A 183 8.80 -4.56 -19.66
CA LEU A 183 7.39 -4.15 -19.62
C LEU A 183 6.43 -5.33 -19.44
N THR A 184 6.75 -6.53 -19.94
CA THR A 184 5.94 -7.75 -19.69
C THR A 184 5.85 -8.06 -18.20
N HIS A 185 6.93 -7.88 -17.45
CA HIS A 185 6.92 -8.00 -16.00
C HIS A 185 6.24 -6.82 -15.33
N TYR A 186 6.63 -5.61 -15.72
CA TYR A 186 6.13 -4.37 -15.11
C TYR A 186 4.61 -4.20 -15.21
N HIS A 187 3.98 -4.61 -16.32
CA HIS A 187 2.54 -4.46 -16.51
C HIS A 187 1.67 -5.24 -15.51
N LYS A 188 2.22 -6.27 -14.86
CA LYS A 188 1.57 -6.95 -13.75
C LYS A 188 1.28 -6.00 -12.56
N ARG A 189 1.98 -4.85 -12.49
CA ARG A 189 1.74 -3.81 -11.48
C ARG A 189 0.29 -3.29 -11.49
N SER A 190 -0.40 -3.32 -12.63
CA SER A 190 -1.80 -2.87 -12.72
C SER A 190 -2.74 -3.56 -11.71
N ASN A 191 -2.34 -4.73 -11.19
CA ASN A 191 -3.13 -5.45 -10.19
C ASN A 191 -3.19 -4.72 -8.84
N VAL A 192 -2.17 -3.92 -8.46
CA VAL A 192 -2.26 -3.11 -7.23
C VAL A 192 -3.29 -1.98 -7.37
N GLU A 193 -3.45 -1.42 -8.56
CA GLU A 193 -4.50 -0.44 -8.84
C GLU A 193 -5.89 -1.09 -8.74
N SER A 194 -6.03 -2.32 -9.25
CA SER A 194 -7.24 -3.14 -9.09
C SER A 194 -7.53 -3.44 -7.62
N THR A 195 -6.49 -3.77 -6.83
CA THR A 195 -6.60 -4.00 -5.38
C THR A 195 -7.18 -2.76 -4.68
N PHE A 196 -6.62 -1.57 -4.92
CA PHE A 196 -7.16 -0.33 -4.36
C PHE A 196 -8.58 -0.04 -4.84
N SER A 197 -8.88 -0.31 -6.11
CA SER A 197 -10.23 -0.14 -6.66
C SER A 197 -11.24 -1.05 -5.94
N MET A 198 -10.91 -2.32 -5.70
CA MET A 198 -11.73 -3.26 -4.95
C MET A 198 -11.94 -2.80 -3.50
N ILE A 199 -10.88 -2.38 -2.80
CA ILE A 199 -10.97 -1.86 -1.43
C ILE A 199 -11.92 -0.64 -1.39
N LYS A 200 -11.74 0.31 -2.29
CA LYS A 200 -12.54 1.53 -2.33
C LYS A 200 -13.98 1.29 -2.74
N ALA A 201 -14.23 0.42 -3.70
CA ALA A 201 -15.58 0.05 -4.12
C ALA A 201 -16.36 -0.62 -2.99
N LYS A 202 -15.72 -1.54 -2.25
CA LYS A 202 -16.39 -2.33 -1.20
C LYS A 202 -16.52 -1.57 0.12
N PHE A 203 -15.50 -0.83 0.53
CA PHE A 203 -15.43 -0.20 1.85
C PHE A 203 -15.43 1.33 1.83
N GLY A 204 -15.50 1.95 0.65
CA GLY A 204 -15.53 3.40 0.45
C GLY A 204 -14.13 4.03 0.36
N ALA A 205 -14.04 5.11 -0.44
CA ALA A 205 -12.81 5.86 -0.71
C ALA A 205 -12.51 6.96 0.33
N SER A 206 -13.30 7.07 1.38
CA SER A 206 -13.14 8.05 2.45
C SER A 206 -13.17 7.40 3.82
N VAL A 207 -12.55 8.05 4.81
CA VAL A 207 -12.61 7.65 6.22
C VAL A 207 -13.61 8.53 6.97
N ARG A 208 -14.27 7.94 7.96
CA ARG A 208 -15.25 8.62 8.83
C ARG A 208 -14.66 9.08 10.15
N ALA A 209 -13.57 8.44 10.57
CA ALA A 209 -12.84 8.78 11.78
C ALA A 209 -12.30 10.22 11.73
N LYS A 210 -12.21 10.86 12.89
CA LYS A 210 -11.83 12.29 13.01
C LYS A 210 -10.42 12.48 13.53
N THR A 211 -9.93 11.57 14.37
CA THR A 211 -8.57 11.64 14.90
C THR A 211 -7.58 10.95 13.97
N PRO A 212 -6.31 11.41 13.88
CA PRO A 212 -5.32 10.82 12.99
C PRO A 212 -5.12 9.31 13.21
N VAL A 213 -5.05 8.87 14.46
CA VAL A 213 -4.88 7.45 14.81
C VAL A 213 -6.08 6.62 14.33
N ALA A 214 -7.30 7.12 14.58
CA ALA A 214 -8.51 6.41 14.16
C ALA A 214 -8.64 6.36 12.63
N GLN A 215 -8.18 7.38 11.91
CA GLN A 215 -8.16 7.38 10.44
C GLN A 215 -7.21 6.31 9.90
N ILE A 216 -6.00 6.22 10.48
CA ILE A 216 -5.02 5.16 10.14
C ILE A 216 -5.64 3.78 10.37
N ASN A 217 -6.19 3.56 11.56
CA ASN A 217 -6.78 2.28 11.92
C ASN A 217 -8.00 1.93 11.05
N GLU A 218 -8.83 2.91 10.66
CA GLU A 218 -9.95 2.69 9.75
C GLU A 218 -9.47 2.22 8.37
N VAL A 219 -8.40 2.81 7.82
CA VAL A 219 -7.83 2.38 6.53
C VAL A 219 -7.25 0.97 6.65
N LEU A 220 -6.50 0.68 7.72
CA LEU A 220 -5.96 -0.66 7.96
C LEU A 220 -7.09 -1.70 8.11
N CYS A 221 -8.20 -1.36 8.77
CA CYS A 221 -9.39 -2.23 8.82
C CYS A 221 -9.97 -2.51 7.43
N LYS A 222 -10.05 -1.51 6.53
CA LYS A 222 -10.53 -1.72 5.16
C LYS A 222 -9.63 -2.67 4.38
N ILE A 223 -8.31 -2.52 4.54
CA ILE A 223 -7.32 -3.41 3.92
C ILE A 223 -7.43 -4.84 4.49
N LEU A 224 -7.53 -4.99 5.80
CA LEU A 224 -7.73 -6.29 6.44
C LEU A 224 -9.02 -6.96 5.95
N CYS A 225 -10.13 -6.22 5.92
CA CYS A 225 -11.40 -6.73 5.41
C CYS A 225 -11.32 -7.15 3.94
N HIS A 226 -10.50 -6.49 3.12
CA HIS A 226 -10.25 -6.90 1.74
C HIS A 226 -9.60 -8.28 1.67
N ASN A 227 -8.62 -8.56 2.52
CA ASN A 227 -7.97 -9.87 2.56
C ASN A 227 -8.88 -11.01 3.03
N ILE A 228 -9.89 -10.70 3.87
CA ILE A 228 -10.78 -11.70 4.49
C ILE A 228 -12.02 -11.98 3.64
N CYS A 229 -12.46 -11.02 2.83
CA CYS A 229 -13.71 -11.07 2.05
C CYS A 229 -13.49 -11.31 0.58
#